data_9116cd0f632d4834a741d2cad35e9869
#
_entry.id   9116cd0f632d4834a741d2cad35e9869
#
_cell.length_a   1.000
_cell.length_b   1.000
_cell.length_c   1.000
_cell.angle_alpha   90.00
_cell.angle_beta   90.00
_cell.angle_gamma   90.00
#
_symmetry.space_group_name_H-M   'P 1'
#
loop_
_entity.id
_entity.type
_entity.pdbx_description
1 polymer ?
#
loop_
_entity_poly.entity_id
_entity_poly.type
_entity_poly.pdbx_seq_one_letter_code
_entity_poly.pdbx_strand_id
1 'polypeptide(L)'
;MKTRLVILILLLFTTEIMAENIEKATLGGGCFWCTEAVYLQLNGVVEVKPGYSGGHVKNPSYKEVCTGRTGHAEVVQLTYNPEKVSFSEILEVFFMTHDPTTLNRQGNDVGTQYRSAIFYHNQQQKEIAEEIIQEFEKEKVYDSPIVTEVTPFEKFYIAEDYHINYFERNKNQPYCQFVVAPKVEKFQKIFKDKVKKQN
;
A
#
# COMPACT_ATOMS: atom_id res chain seq x y z
N MET A 1 54.64 -50.82 -13.07
CA MET A 1 54.18 -49.62 -12.37
C MET A 1 52.81 -49.17 -13.01
N LYS A 2 51.72 -49.35 -12.28
CA LYS A 2 50.38 -48.95 -12.78
C LYS A 2 49.97 -47.64 -12.12
N THR A 3 49.98 -46.56 -12.90
CA THR A 3 49.59 -45.21 -12.45
C THR A 3 48.08 -45.16 -12.32
N ARG A 4 47.53 -45.01 -11.11
CA ARG A 4 46.08 -44.80 -10.89
C ARG A 4 45.78 -43.33 -11.06
N LEU A 5 45.00 -43.01 -12.07
CA LEU A 5 44.42 -41.67 -12.30
C LEU A 5 43.24 -41.46 -11.34
N VAL A 6 43.39 -40.56 -10.34
CA VAL A 6 42.31 -40.17 -9.46
C VAL A 6 41.58 -38.99 -10.11
N ILE A 7 40.36 -39.23 -10.61
CA ILE A 7 39.50 -38.18 -11.13
C ILE A 7 38.75 -37.53 -9.93
N LEU A 8 39.13 -36.31 -9.61
CA LEU A 8 38.47 -35.50 -8.60
C LEU A 8 37.23 -34.84 -9.26
N ILE A 9 36.01 -35.37 -8.99
CA ILE A 9 34.79 -34.77 -9.42
C ILE A 9 34.46 -33.60 -8.49
N LEU A 10 34.68 -32.37 -8.97
CA LEU A 10 34.26 -31.15 -8.30
C LEU A 10 32.75 -30.97 -8.50
N LEU A 11 31.94 -31.31 -7.52
CA LEU A 11 30.50 -30.99 -7.48
C LEU A 11 30.35 -29.47 -7.23
N LEU A 12 30.14 -28.70 -8.29
CA LEU A 12 29.71 -27.32 -8.22
C LEU A 12 28.26 -27.27 -7.74
N PHE A 13 28.05 -27.04 -6.44
CA PHE A 13 26.74 -26.63 -5.93
C PHE A 13 26.48 -25.21 -6.42
N THR A 14 25.72 -25.07 -7.49
CA THR A 14 25.10 -23.80 -7.87
C THR A 14 23.95 -23.54 -6.89
N THR A 15 24.16 -22.70 -5.91
CA THR A 15 23.04 -22.12 -5.14
C THR A 15 22.31 -21.19 -6.09
N GLU A 16 21.17 -21.63 -6.63
CA GLU A 16 20.22 -20.73 -7.26
C GLU A 16 19.73 -19.76 -6.19
N ILE A 17 20.19 -18.53 -6.28
CA ILE A 17 19.59 -17.42 -5.52
C ILE A 17 18.24 -17.20 -6.18
N MET A 18 17.18 -17.79 -5.62
CA MET A 18 15.81 -17.49 -5.99
C MET A 18 15.59 -16.00 -5.74
N ALA A 19 15.48 -15.23 -6.80
CA ALA A 19 15.07 -13.83 -6.68
C ALA A 19 13.71 -13.80 -5.96
N GLU A 20 13.62 -13.06 -4.86
CA GLU A 20 12.36 -12.92 -4.13
C GLU A 20 11.32 -12.32 -5.08
N ASN A 21 10.20 -13.01 -5.27
CA ASN A 21 9.12 -12.52 -6.12
C ASN A 21 8.48 -11.31 -5.42
N ILE A 22 8.64 -10.13 -6.01
CA ILE A 22 8.22 -8.86 -5.41
C ILE A 22 7.27 -8.16 -6.36
N GLU A 23 6.11 -7.76 -5.85
CA GLU A 23 5.10 -7.00 -6.58
C GLU A 23 4.89 -5.61 -5.98
N LYS A 24 4.17 -4.75 -6.72
CA LYS A 24 3.81 -3.41 -6.28
C LYS A 24 2.30 -3.22 -6.24
N ALA A 25 1.83 -2.43 -5.26
CA ALA A 25 0.48 -1.90 -5.18
C ALA A 25 0.55 -0.39 -4.89
N THR A 26 -0.36 0.41 -5.47
CA THR A 26 -0.41 1.87 -5.25
C THR A 26 -1.82 2.26 -4.87
N LEU A 27 -2.00 2.78 -3.64
CA LEU A 27 -3.29 2.96 -3.00
C LEU A 27 -3.42 4.36 -2.39
N GLY A 28 -4.54 5.03 -2.65
CA GLY A 28 -4.94 6.29 -2.03
C GLY A 28 -6.13 6.06 -1.09
N GLY A 29 -5.95 6.24 0.22
CA GLY A 29 -6.99 6.04 1.25
C GLY A 29 -7.13 7.23 2.20
N GLY A 30 -7.08 8.46 1.67
CA GLY A 30 -6.98 9.69 2.45
C GLY A 30 -5.53 10.08 2.71
N CYS A 31 -5.25 10.64 3.88
CA CYS A 31 -3.90 11.03 4.27
C CYS A 31 -2.94 9.83 4.26
N PHE A 32 -1.86 9.95 3.51
CA PHE A 32 -0.87 8.87 3.34
C PHE A 32 -0.13 8.49 4.62
N TRP A 33 -0.04 9.37 5.65
CA TRP A 33 0.51 9.00 6.96
C TRP A 33 -0.29 7.87 7.63
N CYS A 34 -1.63 7.89 7.46
CA CYS A 34 -2.51 6.85 7.98
C CYS A 34 -2.28 5.52 7.26
N THR A 35 -2.29 5.58 5.94
CA THR A 35 -2.17 4.39 5.09
C THR A 35 -0.77 3.78 5.22
N GLU A 36 0.28 4.61 5.26
CA GLU A 36 1.65 4.17 5.53
C GLU A 36 1.77 3.43 6.86
N ALA A 37 1.25 4.05 7.95
CA ALA A 37 1.34 3.49 9.30
C ALA A 37 0.69 2.10 9.42
N VAL A 38 -0.42 1.88 8.71
CA VAL A 38 -1.10 0.58 8.66
C VAL A 38 -0.26 -0.45 7.89
N TYR A 39 0.17 -0.13 6.65
CA TYR A 39 0.85 -1.10 5.81
C TYR A 39 2.28 -1.40 6.24
N LEU A 40 2.95 -0.51 6.93
CA LEU A 40 4.24 -0.81 7.56
C LEU A 40 4.15 -1.99 8.54
N GLN A 41 2.97 -2.25 9.12
CA GLN A 41 2.75 -3.35 10.06
C GLN A 41 2.21 -4.63 9.40
N LEU A 42 1.82 -4.61 8.12
CA LEU A 42 1.29 -5.79 7.43
C LEU A 42 2.41 -6.76 7.06
N ASN A 43 2.33 -7.98 7.56
CA ASN A 43 3.29 -9.04 7.21
C ASN A 43 3.24 -9.31 5.70
N GLY A 44 4.42 -9.51 5.08
CA GLY A 44 4.55 -9.67 3.63
C GLY A 44 4.79 -8.37 2.87
N VAL A 45 4.47 -7.20 3.44
CA VAL A 45 4.86 -5.90 2.88
C VAL A 45 6.33 -5.63 3.22
N VAL A 46 7.15 -5.41 2.21
CA VAL A 46 8.60 -5.21 2.32
C VAL A 46 8.93 -3.74 2.50
N GLU A 47 8.26 -2.87 1.73
CA GLU A 47 8.50 -1.43 1.73
C GLU A 47 7.19 -0.67 1.52
N VAL A 48 7.07 0.49 2.14
CA VAL A 48 5.97 1.43 1.96
C VAL A 48 6.56 2.81 1.69
N LYS A 49 6.17 3.42 0.57
CA LYS A 49 6.60 4.78 0.21
C LYS A 49 5.40 5.69 0.08
N PRO A 50 5.28 6.76 0.88
CA PRO A 50 4.28 7.79 0.64
C PRO A 50 4.64 8.62 -0.59
N GLY A 51 3.62 9.09 -1.31
CA GLY A 51 3.83 9.86 -2.53
C GLY A 51 2.53 10.30 -3.19
N TYR A 52 2.63 10.61 -4.47
CA TYR A 52 1.55 11.21 -5.27
C TYR A 52 1.38 10.45 -6.57
N SER A 53 0.11 10.20 -6.97
CA SER A 53 -0.24 9.52 -8.23
C SER A 53 -1.57 10.01 -8.81
N GLY A 54 -1.79 9.76 -10.11
CA GLY A 54 -3.07 10.01 -10.79
C GLY A 54 -3.31 11.47 -11.23
N GLY A 55 -2.34 12.37 -11.03
CA GLY A 55 -2.45 13.77 -11.44
C GLY A 55 -1.63 14.10 -12.70
N HIS A 56 -1.78 15.34 -13.16
CA HIS A 56 -1.15 15.83 -14.41
C HIS A 56 0.11 16.68 -14.17
N VAL A 57 0.36 17.16 -12.94
CA VAL A 57 1.56 17.94 -12.61
C VAL A 57 2.74 17.00 -12.41
N LYS A 58 3.84 17.28 -13.12
CA LYS A 58 5.07 16.49 -12.99
C LYS A 58 5.85 16.92 -11.76
N ASN A 59 6.27 15.91 -10.96
CA ASN A 59 7.10 16.11 -9.77
C ASN A 59 6.54 17.19 -8.82
N PRO A 60 5.25 17.04 -8.39
CA PRO A 60 4.62 18.05 -7.56
C PRO A 60 5.23 18.06 -6.15
N SER A 61 5.27 19.23 -5.53
CA SER A 61 5.53 19.36 -4.10
C SER A 61 4.26 19.08 -3.28
N TYR A 62 4.42 18.73 -2.01
CA TYR A 62 3.31 18.58 -1.06
C TYR A 62 2.38 19.81 -1.03
N LYS A 63 2.97 21.00 -1.01
CA LYS A 63 2.22 22.26 -1.06
C LYS A 63 1.30 22.37 -2.27
N GLU A 64 1.79 21.97 -3.44
CA GLU A 64 1.00 21.99 -4.68
C GLU A 64 -0.13 20.97 -4.62
N VAL A 65 0.15 19.74 -4.15
CA VAL A 65 -0.86 18.68 -4.00
C VAL A 65 -1.97 19.12 -3.04
N CYS A 66 -1.64 19.73 -1.91
CA CYS A 66 -2.60 20.25 -0.94
C CYS A 66 -3.53 21.33 -1.50
N THR A 67 -3.20 21.96 -2.63
CA THR A 67 -4.14 22.90 -3.30
C THR A 67 -5.30 22.20 -3.98
N GLY A 68 -5.24 20.87 -4.17
CA GLY A 68 -6.22 20.08 -4.94
C GLY A 68 -6.17 20.29 -6.44
N ARG A 69 -5.23 21.14 -6.96
CA ARG A 69 -5.17 21.52 -8.39
C ARG A 69 -4.22 20.68 -9.22
N THR A 70 -3.41 19.83 -8.61
CA THR A 70 -2.47 18.98 -9.33
C THR A 70 -3.12 17.73 -9.94
N GLY A 71 -4.34 17.39 -9.51
CA GLY A 71 -5.04 16.15 -9.86
C GLY A 71 -4.48 14.90 -9.15
N HIS A 72 -3.38 15.03 -8.42
CA HIS A 72 -2.81 13.89 -7.67
C HIS A 72 -3.63 13.53 -6.43
N ALA A 73 -3.69 12.22 -6.15
CA ALA A 73 -4.04 11.72 -4.82
C ALA A 73 -2.76 11.57 -3.98
N GLU A 74 -2.89 11.75 -2.65
CA GLU A 74 -1.96 11.19 -1.70
C GLU A 74 -2.08 9.67 -1.72
N VAL A 75 -0.97 8.98 -1.95
CA VAL A 75 -0.94 7.53 -2.07
C VAL A 75 0.22 6.93 -1.29
N VAL A 76 0.12 5.64 -1.01
CA VAL A 76 1.28 4.81 -0.68
C VAL A 76 1.55 3.85 -1.83
N GLN A 77 2.84 3.71 -2.20
CA GLN A 77 3.28 2.61 -3.04
C GLN A 77 3.90 1.54 -2.15
N LEU A 78 3.28 0.36 -2.17
CA LEU A 78 3.73 -0.83 -1.46
C LEU A 78 4.66 -1.64 -2.36
N THR A 79 5.70 -2.22 -1.78
CA THR A 79 6.44 -3.34 -2.33
C THR A 79 6.16 -4.54 -1.43
N TYR A 80 5.65 -5.65 -1.97
CA TYR A 80 5.22 -6.79 -1.18
C TYR A 80 5.62 -8.13 -1.81
N ASN A 81 5.72 -9.16 -0.98
CA ASN A 81 5.95 -10.53 -1.39
C ASN A 81 4.59 -11.24 -1.53
N PRO A 82 4.15 -11.59 -2.76
CA PRO A 82 2.83 -12.20 -3.01
C PRO A 82 2.68 -13.61 -2.43
N GLU A 83 3.78 -14.26 -2.05
CA GLU A 83 3.74 -15.55 -1.34
C GLU A 83 3.40 -15.39 0.15
N LYS A 84 3.55 -14.18 0.72
CA LYS A 84 3.30 -13.87 2.13
C LYS A 84 2.01 -13.07 2.34
N VAL A 85 1.66 -12.23 1.39
CA VAL A 85 0.42 -11.44 1.38
C VAL A 85 -0.05 -11.24 -0.05
N SER A 86 -1.26 -11.63 -0.36
CA SER A 86 -1.86 -11.45 -1.68
C SER A 86 -2.34 -10.00 -1.90
N PHE A 87 -2.56 -9.61 -3.16
CA PHE A 87 -3.15 -8.31 -3.48
C PHE A 87 -4.58 -8.19 -2.93
N SER A 88 -5.36 -9.28 -2.93
CA SER A 88 -6.69 -9.34 -2.30
C SER A 88 -6.63 -8.99 -0.81
N GLU A 89 -5.70 -9.58 -0.06
CA GLU A 89 -5.52 -9.29 1.38
C GLU A 89 -5.06 -7.85 1.61
N ILE A 90 -4.23 -7.30 0.73
CA ILE A 90 -3.87 -5.87 0.75
C ILE A 90 -5.13 -5.02 0.59
N LEU A 91 -6.03 -5.35 -0.35
CA LEU A 91 -7.27 -4.62 -0.55
C LEU A 91 -8.28 -4.81 0.59
N GLU A 92 -8.36 -5.98 1.23
CA GLU A 92 -9.15 -6.16 2.45
C GLU A 92 -8.70 -5.17 3.54
N VAL A 93 -7.39 -5.07 3.78
CA VAL A 93 -6.84 -4.11 4.74
C VAL A 93 -7.18 -2.68 4.31
N PHE A 94 -7.06 -2.35 3.02
CA PHE A 94 -7.40 -1.05 2.46
C PHE A 94 -8.83 -0.64 2.80
N PHE A 95 -9.80 -1.44 2.40
CA PHE A 95 -11.22 -1.16 2.60
C PHE A 95 -11.61 -1.15 4.08
N MET A 96 -11.02 -2.00 4.90
CA MET A 96 -11.36 -2.06 6.34
C MET A 96 -10.73 -0.92 7.16
N THR A 97 -9.72 -0.22 6.66
CA THR A 97 -9.00 0.82 7.43
C THR A 97 -9.26 2.26 6.98
N HIS A 98 -10.02 2.46 5.90
CA HIS A 98 -10.51 3.79 5.50
C HIS A 98 -12.02 3.74 5.18
N ASP A 99 -12.63 4.87 4.90
CA ASP A 99 -14.01 4.96 4.42
C ASP A 99 -13.99 5.14 2.88
N PRO A 100 -14.39 4.11 2.10
CA PRO A 100 -14.37 4.18 0.65
C PRO A 100 -15.63 4.83 0.05
N THR A 101 -16.56 5.34 0.88
CA THR A 101 -17.87 5.83 0.44
C THR A 101 -17.94 7.36 0.32
N THR A 102 -16.89 8.07 0.75
CA THR A 102 -16.86 9.54 0.76
C THR A 102 -16.02 10.10 -0.39
N LEU A 103 -16.69 10.76 -1.33
CA LEU A 103 -16.04 11.35 -2.51
C LEU A 103 -15.12 12.51 -2.10
N ASN A 104 -13.84 12.44 -2.55
CA ASN A 104 -12.83 13.45 -2.30
C ASN A 104 -12.68 13.85 -0.82
N ARG A 105 -12.83 12.89 0.07
CA ARG A 105 -12.81 13.12 1.51
C ARG A 105 -12.40 11.85 2.26
N GLN A 106 -11.70 12.04 3.37
CA GLN A 106 -11.49 10.97 4.35
C GLN A 106 -11.59 11.57 5.76
N GLY A 107 -12.73 11.33 6.41
CA GLY A 107 -13.01 11.97 7.71
C GLY A 107 -13.03 13.50 7.62
N ASN A 108 -12.12 14.17 8.32
CA ASN A 108 -12.00 15.63 8.30
C ASN A 108 -11.09 16.16 7.18
N ASP A 109 -10.34 15.29 6.51
CA ASP A 109 -9.49 15.66 5.38
C ASP A 109 -10.34 15.79 4.11
N VAL A 110 -10.47 17.01 3.58
CA VAL A 110 -11.32 17.34 2.43
C VAL A 110 -10.47 17.82 1.27
N GLY A 111 -10.67 17.23 0.10
CA GLY A 111 -9.98 17.58 -1.14
C GLY A 111 -9.74 16.36 -2.03
N THR A 112 -9.56 16.59 -3.33
CA THR A 112 -9.32 15.54 -4.34
C THR A 112 -8.08 14.71 -4.03
N GLN A 113 -7.11 15.27 -3.32
CA GLN A 113 -5.89 14.58 -2.89
C GLN A 113 -6.17 13.47 -1.85
N TYR A 114 -7.30 13.52 -1.16
CA TYR A 114 -7.69 12.53 -0.14
C TYR A 114 -8.73 11.51 -0.64
N ARG A 115 -8.92 11.41 -1.97
CA ARG A 115 -9.85 10.47 -2.56
C ARG A 115 -9.43 9.03 -2.36
N SER A 116 -10.41 8.13 -2.32
CA SER A 116 -10.18 6.69 -2.35
C SER A 116 -9.82 6.27 -3.77
N ALA A 117 -8.67 5.62 -3.97
CA ALA A 117 -8.19 5.22 -5.29
C ALA A 117 -7.27 3.99 -5.24
N ILE A 118 -7.40 3.13 -6.23
CA ILE A 118 -6.53 1.99 -6.52
C ILE A 118 -5.92 2.22 -7.89
N PHE A 119 -4.59 2.37 -7.94
CA PHE A 119 -3.83 2.49 -9.19
C PHE A 119 -3.24 1.13 -9.53
N TYR A 120 -3.92 0.36 -10.39
CA TYR A 120 -3.52 -1.02 -10.71
C TYR A 120 -2.30 -1.09 -11.63
N HIS A 121 -1.37 -1.99 -11.36
CA HIS A 121 -0.13 -2.19 -12.11
C HIS A 121 -0.27 -3.21 -13.24
N ASN A 122 -1.30 -4.05 -13.19
CA ASN A 122 -1.59 -5.07 -14.20
C ASN A 122 -3.08 -5.41 -14.23
N GLN A 123 -3.50 -6.19 -15.24
CA GLN A 123 -4.88 -6.55 -15.46
C GLN A 123 -5.46 -7.39 -14.31
N GLN A 124 -4.66 -8.27 -13.70
CA GLN A 124 -5.09 -9.11 -12.57
C GLN A 124 -5.43 -8.24 -11.35
N GLN A 125 -4.62 -7.22 -11.03
CA GLN A 125 -4.93 -6.29 -9.94
C GLN A 125 -6.23 -5.51 -10.19
N LYS A 126 -6.49 -5.14 -11.46
CA LYS A 126 -7.75 -4.50 -11.83
C LYS A 126 -8.94 -5.41 -11.54
N GLU A 127 -8.89 -6.63 -12.03
CA GLU A 127 -9.96 -7.62 -11.87
C GLU A 127 -10.24 -7.90 -10.40
N ILE A 128 -9.20 -8.14 -9.60
CA ILE A 128 -9.33 -8.35 -8.14
C ILE A 128 -9.97 -7.15 -7.46
N ALA A 129 -9.57 -5.92 -7.83
CA ALA A 129 -10.13 -4.71 -7.22
C ALA A 129 -11.62 -4.52 -7.55
N GLU A 130 -11.99 -4.75 -8.81
CA GLU A 130 -13.38 -4.66 -9.27
C GLU A 130 -14.26 -5.76 -8.64
N GLU A 131 -13.75 -6.99 -8.52
CA GLU A 131 -14.45 -8.10 -7.86
C GLU A 131 -14.72 -7.83 -6.38
N ILE A 132 -13.71 -7.36 -5.63
CA ILE A 132 -13.88 -7.02 -4.20
C ILE A 132 -14.89 -5.89 -4.01
N ILE A 133 -14.86 -4.84 -4.84
CA ILE A 133 -15.83 -3.75 -4.77
C ILE A 133 -17.25 -4.30 -5.02
N GLN A 134 -17.43 -5.12 -6.06
CA GLN A 134 -18.75 -5.71 -6.37
C GLN A 134 -19.25 -6.62 -5.24
N GLU A 135 -18.36 -7.40 -4.62
CA GLU A 135 -18.72 -8.26 -3.50
C GLU A 135 -19.14 -7.42 -2.29
N PHE A 136 -18.40 -6.37 -1.93
CA PHE A 136 -18.73 -5.51 -0.81
C PHE A 136 -20.04 -4.74 -1.01
N GLU A 137 -20.32 -4.31 -2.22
CA GLU A 137 -21.60 -3.67 -2.56
C GLU A 137 -22.77 -4.66 -2.49
N LYS A 138 -22.59 -5.88 -3.02
CA LYS A 138 -23.58 -6.95 -2.95
C LYS A 138 -23.90 -7.36 -1.52
N GLU A 139 -22.88 -7.53 -0.68
CA GLU A 139 -23.01 -7.91 0.73
C GLU A 139 -23.38 -6.71 1.63
N LYS A 140 -23.48 -5.50 1.06
CA LYS A 140 -23.82 -4.24 1.78
C LYS A 140 -22.88 -4.01 2.97
N VAL A 141 -21.58 -4.18 2.75
CA VAL A 141 -20.55 -3.96 3.77
C VAL A 141 -20.54 -2.52 4.28
N TYR A 142 -20.97 -1.58 3.42
CA TYR A 142 -21.13 -0.16 3.73
C TYR A 142 -22.57 0.29 3.49
N ASP A 143 -23.02 1.31 4.23
CA ASP A 143 -24.36 1.90 4.10
C ASP A 143 -24.51 2.77 2.83
N SER A 144 -23.43 3.12 2.18
CA SER A 144 -23.38 3.96 0.97
C SER A 144 -22.52 3.31 -0.12
N PRO A 145 -22.73 3.63 -1.39
CA PRO A 145 -21.94 3.10 -2.49
C PRO A 145 -20.44 3.38 -2.34
N ILE A 146 -19.61 2.45 -2.78
CA ILE A 146 -18.17 2.62 -2.85
C ILE A 146 -17.82 3.57 -3.99
N VAL A 147 -17.06 4.63 -3.69
CA VAL A 147 -16.62 5.65 -4.67
C VAL A 147 -15.12 5.53 -5.00
N THR A 148 -14.50 4.40 -4.65
CA THR A 148 -13.09 4.16 -4.92
C THR A 148 -12.82 4.12 -6.43
N GLU A 149 -11.90 4.98 -6.90
CA GLU A 149 -11.43 4.95 -8.29
C GLU A 149 -10.54 3.73 -8.52
N VAL A 150 -10.78 2.97 -9.60
CA VAL A 150 -9.90 1.89 -10.06
C VAL A 150 -9.33 2.30 -11.42
N THR A 151 -8.09 2.78 -11.45
CA THR A 151 -7.47 3.38 -12.63
C THR A 151 -6.08 2.80 -12.90
N PRO A 152 -5.58 2.82 -14.16
CA PRO A 152 -4.25 2.31 -14.45
C PRO A 152 -3.17 3.15 -13.75
N PHE A 153 -2.14 2.47 -13.25
CA PHE A 153 -0.96 3.13 -12.73
C PHE A 153 -0.13 3.72 -13.87
N GLU A 154 0.12 5.01 -13.83
CA GLU A 154 0.96 5.70 -14.82
C GLU A 154 2.30 6.13 -14.22
N LYS A 155 2.24 6.88 -13.12
CA LYS A 155 3.42 7.48 -12.52
C LYS A 155 3.24 7.65 -11.01
N PHE A 156 4.32 7.40 -10.27
CA PHE A 156 4.44 7.70 -8.85
C PHE A 156 5.54 8.75 -8.64
N TYR A 157 5.22 9.75 -7.84
CA TYR A 157 6.17 10.74 -7.36
C TYR A 157 6.30 10.58 -5.85
N ILE A 158 7.51 10.25 -5.40
CA ILE A 158 7.77 10.07 -3.96
C ILE A 158 7.56 11.40 -3.23
N ALA A 159 6.95 11.33 -2.05
CA ALA A 159 6.80 12.49 -1.18
C ALA A 159 8.15 12.87 -0.55
N GLU A 160 8.21 14.07 0.01
CA GLU A 160 9.40 14.60 0.66
C GLU A 160 9.76 13.76 1.90
N ASP A 161 11.06 13.66 2.20
CA ASP A 161 11.62 12.79 3.25
C ASP A 161 10.98 12.95 4.64
N TYR A 162 10.47 14.15 4.95
CA TYR A 162 9.81 14.38 6.25
C TYR A 162 8.45 13.68 6.37
N HIS A 163 7.87 13.18 5.27
CA HIS A 163 6.66 12.38 5.28
C HIS A 163 6.91 10.88 5.53
N ILE A 164 8.10 10.39 5.23
CA ILE A 164 8.42 8.96 5.35
C ILE A 164 8.42 8.55 6.82
N ASN A 165 7.67 7.49 7.14
CA ASN A 165 7.51 6.95 8.50
C ASN A 165 7.06 8.04 9.50
N TYR A 166 6.12 8.89 9.04
CA TYR A 166 5.71 10.08 9.79
C TYR A 166 5.11 9.73 11.16
N PHE A 167 4.23 8.73 11.21
CA PHE A 167 3.58 8.32 12.45
C PHE A 167 4.58 7.95 13.55
N GLU A 168 5.56 7.10 13.24
CA GLU A 168 6.55 6.65 14.22
C GLU A 168 7.40 7.81 14.77
N ARG A 169 7.73 8.77 13.90
CA ARG A 169 8.54 9.95 14.28
C ARG A 169 7.76 11.04 14.98
N ASN A 170 6.42 11.00 14.91
CA ASN A 170 5.55 12.09 15.36
C ASN A 170 4.38 11.64 16.25
N LYS A 171 4.52 10.55 17.00
CA LYS A 171 3.43 9.94 17.82
C LYS A 171 2.71 10.94 18.73
N ASN A 172 3.39 11.97 19.20
CA ASN A 172 2.84 12.97 20.12
C ASN A 172 2.08 14.11 19.42
N GLN A 173 2.08 14.16 18.08
CA GLN A 173 1.29 15.14 17.34
C GLN A 173 -0.20 14.81 17.45
N PRO A 174 -1.08 15.82 17.64
CA PRO A 174 -2.53 15.57 17.80
C PRO A 174 -3.13 14.76 16.65
N TYR A 175 -2.76 15.06 15.41
CA TYR A 175 -3.24 14.30 14.24
C TYR A 175 -2.84 12.80 14.32
N CYS A 176 -1.61 12.53 14.75
CA CYS A 176 -1.14 11.15 14.93
C CYS A 176 -1.92 10.42 16.03
N GLN A 177 -2.23 11.09 17.13
CA GLN A 177 -2.97 10.48 18.24
C GLN A 177 -4.45 10.27 17.92
N PHE A 178 -5.11 11.24 17.27
CA PHE A 178 -6.56 11.21 17.10
C PHE A 178 -7.02 10.66 15.74
N VAL A 179 -6.14 10.61 14.74
CA VAL A 179 -6.50 10.14 13.38
C VAL A 179 -5.72 8.90 12.97
N VAL A 180 -4.39 8.89 13.13
CA VAL A 180 -3.55 7.78 12.67
C VAL A 180 -3.64 6.58 13.62
N ALA A 181 -3.41 6.80 14.92
CA ALA A 181 -3.39 5.73 15.92
C ALA A 181 -4.66 4.88 15.94
N PRO A 182 -5.89 5.44 15.90
CA PRO A 182 -7.11 4.63 15.85
C PRO A 182 -7.20 3.72 14.62
N LYS A 183 -6.66 4.12 13.47
CA LYS A 183 -6.65 3.27 12.26
C LYS A 183 -5.65 2.12 12.40
N VAL A 184 -4.49 2.39 13.00
CA VAL A 184 -3.50 1.35 13.32
C VAL A 184 -4.07 0.35 14.33
N GLU A 185 -4.73 0.82 15.38
CA GLU A 185 -5.39 -0.04 16.38
C GLU A 185 -6.51 -0.88 15.75
N LYS A 186 -7.31 -0.28 14.85
CA LYS A 186 -8.34 -1.00 14.08
C LYS A 186 -7.72 -2.12 13.26
N PHE A 187 -6.65 -1.83 12.51
CA PHE A 187 -5.91 -2.83 11.76
C PHE A 187 -5.41 -3.97 12.66
N GLN A 188 -4.72 -3.66 13.74
CA GLN A 188 -4.19 -4.65 14.67
C GLN A 188 -5.29 -5.51 15.32
N LYS A 189 -6.47 -4.94 15.54
CA LYS A 189 -7.62 -5.66 16.11
C LYS A 189 -8.25 -6.61 15.12
N ILE A 190 -8.44 -6.19 13.86
CA ILE A 190 -9.12 -6.97 12.81
C ILE A 190 -8.17 -8.04 12.24
N PHE A 191 -6.92 -7.67 11.98
CA PHE A 191 -5.93 -8.47 11.26
C PHE A 191 -4.80 -8.99 12.15
N LYS A 192 -5.11 -9.46 13.35
CA LYS A 192 -4.13 -9.88 14.37
C LYS A 192 -3.07 -10.83 13.83
N ASP A 193 -3.51 -11.80 13.01
CA ASP A 193 -2.61 -12.84 12.48
C ASP A 193 -1.75 -12.34 11.30
N LYS A 194 -2.07 -11.16 10.77
CA LYS A 194 -1.36 -10.52 9.65
C LYS A 194 -0.37 -9.43 10.12
N VAL A 195 -0.33 -9.12 11.41
CA VAL A 195 0.61 -8.12 11.95
C VAL A 195 2.03 -8.70 11.94
N LYS A 196 3.00 -7.91 11.45
CA LYS A 196 4.42 -8.26 11.55
C LYS A 196 4.81 -8.56 12.99
N LYS A 197 5.46 -9.69 13.21
CA LYS A 197 6.07 -9.97 14.52
C LYS A 197 7.22 -8.99 14.74
N GLN A 198 7.16 -8.27 15.84
CA GLN A 198 8.30 -7.45 16.28
C GLN A 198 9.42 -8.43 16.69
N ASN A 199 10.57 -8.32 16.02
CA ASN A 199 11.78 -9.06 16.39
C ASN A 199 12.43 -8.42 17.61
#